data_61a4d3fbfd7f24b4f864e82db4b1eefd
#
_entry.id   61a4d3fbfd7f24b4f864e82db4b1eefd
#
_cell.length_a   1.000
_cell.length_b   1.000
_cell.length_c   1.000
_cell.angle_alpha   90.00
_cell.angle_beta   90.00
_cell.angle_gamma   90.00
#
_symmetry.space_group_name_H-M   'P 1'
#
loop_
_entity.id
_entity.type
_entity.pdbx_description
1 polymer ?
#
loop_
_entity_poly.entity_id
_entity_poly.type
_entity_poly.pdbx_seq_one_letter_code
_entity_poly.pdbx_strand_id
1 'polypeptide(L)'
;MKKEELVKLLSGSDETDNEQILRAIISKITSDSGNKQIIDIEKHISTLKLSVEKYNENSSFKVGDVVQWKEGLKNKKRPQYGEPCIVIEVLDSAITDNEAPIASPYFAEKLDIKLGLIGDNEDFFTFYYDRNRFELRK
;
A
#
# COMPACT_ATOMS: atom_id res chain seq x y z
N MET A 1 -32.90 -12.38 -25.24
CA MET A 1 -32.96 -12.67 -24.77
C MET A 1 -33.43 -12.28 -24.47
N LYS A 2 -33.53 -12.04 -24.01
CA LYS A 2 -33.68 -12.00 -23.38
C LYS A 2 -33.38 -11.38 -22.65
N LYS A 3 -33.72 -10.73 -22.00
CA LYS A 3 -33.27 -10.49 -21.05
C LYS A 3 -32.56 -11.24 -20.82
N GLU A 4 -32.90 -11.87 -21.03
CA GLU A 4 -32.26 -12.67 -20.82
C GLU A 4 -31.26 -12.64 -21.55
N GLU A 5 -31.24 -12.08 -22.36
CA GLU A 5 -30.22 -12.00 -22.86
C GLU A 5 -29.32 -10.99 -22.59
N LEU A 6 -29.65 -10.07 -22.20
CA LEU A 6 -28.81 -9.23 -21.78
C LEU A 6 -28.51 -9.54 -20.63
N VAL A 7 -29.28 -9.74 -20.02
CA VAL A 7 -29.12 -10.16 -19.06
C VAL A 7 -28.85 -11.31 -19.44
N LYS A 8 -29.19 -11.81 -20.48
CA LYS A 8 -28.82 -12.81 -20.91
C LYS A 8 -27.68 -12.56 -21.46
N LEU A 9 -27.49 -11.58 -21.88
CA LEU A 9 -26.38 -11.30 -22.29
C LEU A 9 -25.65 -10.82 -21.33
N LEU A 10 -26.16 -10.39 -20.48
CA LEU A 10 -25.60 -10.02 -19.49
C LEU A 10 -25.78 -10.94 -18.69
N SER A 11 -26.50 -11.51 -18.89
CA SER A 11 -26.76 -12.45 -18.33
C SER A 11 -26.76 -13.33 -19.25
N GLY A 12 -26.50 -13.33 -20.14
CA GLY A 12 -26.51 -14.05 -20.87
C GLY A 12 -27.18 -14.54 -21.76
N SER A 13 -27.28 -14.80 -21.93
CA SER A 13 -27.88 -15.10 -22.42
C SER A 13 -28.39 -15.47 -22.17
N ASP A 14 -27.70 -15.56 -21.93
CA ASP A 14 -28.17 -15.89 -21.05
C ASP A 14 -27.94 -15.08 -19.92
N GLU A 15 -28.92 -14.54 -19.40
CA GLU A 15 -28.87 -13.68 -18.42
C GLU A 15 -28.34 -14.21 -17.20
N THR A 16 -28.57 -15.40 -16.84
CA THR A 16 -28.12 -16.02 -15.62
C THR A 16 -26.61 -16.03 -15.53
N ASP A 17 -25.94 -16.33 -16.63
CA ASP A 17 -24.49 -16.35 -16.63
C ASP A 17 -23.93 -14.98 -16.40
N ASN A 18 -24.52 -13.96 -16.99
CA ASN A 18 -24.03 -12.60 -16.82
C ASN A 18 -24.25 -12.12 -15.39
N GLU A 19 -25.32 -12.56 -14.78
CA GLU A 19 -25.59 -12.20 -13.42
C GLU A 19 -24.56 -12.81 -12.48
N GLN A 20 -24.17 -14.02 -12.73
CA GLN A 20 -23.17 -14.67 -11.91
C GLN A 20 -21.81 -14.02 -12.06
N ILE A 21 -21.47 -13.63 -13.27
CA ILE A 21 -20.22 -12.93 -13.53
C ILE A 21 -20.22 -11.59 -12.78
N LEU A 22 -21.33 -10.88 -12.84
CA LEU A 22 -21.45 -9.59 -12.18
C LEU A 22 -21.32 -9.75 -10.67
N ARG A 23 -21.94 -10.76 -10.10
CA ARG A 23 -21.86 -11.00 -8.68
C ARG A 23 -20.44 -11.35 -8.27
N ALA A 24 -19.74 -12.10 -9.09
CA ALA A 24 -18.37 -12.46 -8.80
C ALA A 24 -17.48 -11.21 -8.79
N ILE A 25 -17.72 -10.30 -9.74
CA ILE A 25 -16.95 -9.08 -9.81
C ILE A 25 -17.23 -8.21 -8.59
N ILE A 26 -18.49 -8.06 -8.22
CA ILE A 26 -18.86 -7.25 -7.07
C ILE A 26 -18.28 -7.83 -5.79
N SER A 27 -18.35 -9.14 -5.65
CA SER A 27 -17.81 -9.80 -4.48
C SER A 27 -16.32 -9.58 -4.36
N LYS A 28 -15.60 -9.63 -5.46
CA LYS A 28 -14.17 -9.44 -5.44
C LYS A 28 -13.84 -7.99 -5.11
N ILE A 29 -14.57 -7.04 -5.65
CA ILE A 29 -14.35 -5.64 -5.37
C ILE A 29 -14.60 -5.37 -3.89
N THR A 30 -15.67 -5.93 -3.34
CA THR A 30 -16.00 -5.75 -1.94
C THR A 30 -14.92 -6.31 -1.05
N SER A 31 -14.40 -7.48 -1.38
CA SER A 31 -13.32 -8.08 -0.62
C SER A 31 -12.08 -7.22 -0.65
N ASP A 32 -11.77 -6.68 -1.83
CA ASP A 32 -10.56 -5.90 -1.98
C ASP A 32 -10.68 -4.50 -1.40
N SER A 33 -11.88 -4.04 -1.18
CA SER A 33 -12.09 -2.66 -0.73
C SER A 33 -12.16 -2.52 0.78
N GLY A 34 -11.86 -3.56 1.51
CA GLY A 34 -11.84 -3.47 2.95
C GLY A 34 -13.13 -3.86 3.63
N ASN A 35 -14.15 -4.21 2.85
CA ASN A 35 -15.38 -4.70 3.44
C ASN A 35 -15.27 -6.18 3.75
N LYS A 36 -14.05 -6.70 3.65
CA LYS A 36 -13.81 -8.08 3.94
C LYS A 36 -14.04 -8.36 5.40
N GLN A 37 -14.73 -9.43 5.67
CA GLN A 37 -15.03 -9.82 7.02
C GLN A 37 -13.76 -10.30 7.72
N ILE A 38 -13.57 -9.91 8.94
CA ILE A 38 -12.43 -10.36 9.73
C ILE A 38 -12.84 -11.65 10.41
N ILE A 39 -12.20 -12.75 10.01
CA ILE A 39 -12.57 -14.07 10.50
C ILE A 39 -11.92 -14.39 11.84
N ASP A 40 -10.68 -13.99 12.01
CA ASP A 40 -9.94 -14.28 13.24
C ASP A 40 -9.55 -12.99 13.90
N ILE A 41 -10.36 -12.54 14.83
CA ILE A 41 -10.15 -11.26 15.51
C ILE A 41 -8.86 -11.26 16.32
N GLU A 42 -8.57 -12.37 17.01
CA GLU A 42 -7.37 -12.42 17.83
C GLU A 42 -6.10 -12.39 17.02
N LYS A 43 -6.10 -13.06 15.89
CA LYS A 43 -4.96 -13.02 15.00
C LYS A 43 -4.79 -11.61 14.43
N HIS A 44 -5.90 -10.95 14.12
CA HIS A 44 -5.85 -9.59 13.60
C HIS A 44 -5.26 -8.64 14.63
N ILE A 45 -5.66 -8.78 15.88
CA ILE A 45 -5.14 -7.94 16.96
C ILE A 45 -3.63 -8.19 17.14
N SER A 46 -3.21 -9.45 17.07
CA SER A 46 -1.79 -9.76 17.18
C SER A 46 -1.00 -9.11 16.06
N THR A 47 -1.55 -9.14 14.85
CA THR A 47 -0.90 -8.51 13.70
C THR A 47 -0.80 -7.00 13.89
N LEU A 48 -1.85 -6.38 14.44
CA LEU A 48 -1.82 -4.95 14.70
C LEU A 48 -0.73 -4.60 15.70
N LYS A 49 -0.63 -5.35 16.79
CA LYS A 49 0.38 -5.09 17.81
C LYS A 49 1.78 -5.26 17.25
N LEU A 50 1.98 -6.30 16.46
CA LEU A 50 3.28 -6.54 15.86
C LEU A 50 3.64 -5.42 14.87
N SER A 51 2.66 -4.93 14.13
CA SER A 51 2.89 -3.85 13.17
C SER A 51 3.32 -2.56 13.89
N VAL A 52 2.70 -2.27 15.03
CA VAL A 52 3.07 -1.09 15.81
C VAL A 52 4.50 -1.23 16.32
N GLU A 53 4.88 -2.42 16.78
CA GLU A 53 6.24 -2.64 17.24
C GLU A 53 7.24 -2.43 16.11
N LYS A 54 6.94 -2.93 14.93
CA LYS A 54 7.81 -2.75 13.79
C LYS A 54 7.93 -1.28 13.41
N TYR A 55 6.80 -0.57 13.45
CA TYR A 55 6.79 0.85 13.09
C TYR A 55 7.63 1.66 14.05
N ASN A 56 7.60 1.31 15.33
CA ASN A 56 8.33 2.05 16.36
C ASN A 56 9.76 1.56 16.55
N GLU A 57 10.17 0.54 15.82
CA GLU A 57 11.52 0.05 15.92
C GLU A 57 12.48 1.12 15.43
N ASN A 58 13.65 1.19 16.08
CA ASN A 58 14.61 2.23 15.75
C ASN A 58 14.96 2.21 14.26
N SER A 59 14.76 3.33 13.60
CA SER A 59 15.03 3.48 12.18
C SER A 59 15.99 4.64 11.97
N SER A 60 17.14 4.56 12.59
CA SER A 60 18.20 5.56 12.42
C SER A 60 19.01 5.22 11.20
N PHE A 61 19.04 6.14 10.24
CA PHE A 61 19.77 5.92 9.01
C PHE A 61 20.76 7.05 8.76
N LYS A 62 21.72 6.79 7.90
CA LYS A 62 22.69 7.78 7.48
C LYS A 62 22.65 7.88 5.97
N VAL A 63 23.05 9.02 5.44
CA VAL A 63 23.16 9.21 4.01
C VAL A 63 24.07 8.13 3.44
N GLY A 64 23.61 7.47 2.39
CA GLY A 64 24.36 6.37 1.78
C GLY A 64 23.90 4.99 2.21
N ASP A 65 23.10 4.90 3.27
CA ASP A 65 22.58 3.60 3.68
C ASP A 65 21.60 3.07 2.63
N VAL A 66 21.57 1.75 2.48
CA VAL A 66 20.64 1.11 1.57
C VAL A 66 19.51 0.51 2.44
N VAL A 67 18.30 0.87 2.11
CA VAL A 67 17.13 0.50 2.91
C VAL A 67 16.05 -0.12 2.04
N GLN A 68 15.08 -0.74 2.67
CA GLN A 68 13.92 -1.33 2.01
C GLN A 68 12.73 -1.21 2.94
N TRP A 69 11.53 -1.44 2.41
CA TRP A 69 10.33 -1.43 3.24
C TRP A 69 10.43 -2.51 4.32
N LYS A 70 9.97 -2.17 5.52
CA LYS A 70 9.69 -3.18 6.52
C LYS A 70 8.48 -3.97 6.05
N GLU A 71 8.48 -5.25 6.31
CA GLU A 71 7.37 -6.08 5.88
C GLU A 71 6.07 -5.63 6.55
N GLY A 72 5.04 -5.45 5.74
CA GLY A 72 3.74 -5.03 6.26
C GLY A 72 3.57 -3.54 6.41
N LEU A 73 4.61 -2.74 6.16
CA LEU A 73 4.53 -1.30 6.38
C LEU A 73 4.61 -0.48 5.10
N LYS A 74 4.55 -1.12 3.94
CA LYS A 74 4.60 -0.41 2.67
C LYS A 74 3.30 0.37 2.49
N ASN A 75 3.40 1.68 2.33
CA ASN A 75 2.22 2.52 2.15
C ASN A 75 2.25 3.34 0.88
N LYS A 76 3.16 3.06 -0.03
CA LYS A 76 3.21 3.73 -1.32
C LYS A 76 3.56 2.71 -2.38
N LYS A 77 3.26 3.04 -3.62
CA LYS A 77 3.50 2.11 -4.72
C LYS A 77 4.97 1.77 -4.91
N ARG A 78 5.82 2.74 -4.78
CA ARG A 78 7.24 2.55 -4.96
C ARG A 78 7.98 2.96 -3.70
N PRO A 79 9.05 2.30 -3.36
CA PRO A 79 9.58 1.12 -4.04
C PRO A 79 8.70 -0.10 -3.76
N GLN A 80 8.94 -1.17 -4.48
CA GLN A 80 8.24 -2.41 -4.22
C GLN A 80 8.91 -3.11 -3.04
N TYR A 81 8.24 -4.11 -2.48
CA TYR A 81 8.85 -4.91 -1.42
C TYR A 81 10.12 -5.53 -1.97
N GLY A 82 11.19 -5.48 -1.18
CA GLY A 82 12.47 -6.04 -1.57
C GLY A 82 13.29 -5.17 -2.49
N GLU A 83 12.74 -4.06 -2.94
CA GLU A 83 13.47 -3.15 -3.81
C GLU A 83 14.36 -2.25 -2.96
N PRO A 84 15.67 -2.23 -3.20
CA PRO A 84 16.57 -1.37 -2.40
C PRO A 84 16.47 0.08 -2.78
N CYS A 85 16.62 0.95 -1.80
CA CYS A 85 16.67 2.38 -2.00
C CYS A 85 17.87 2.92 -1.25
N ILE A 86 18.36 4.07 -1.68
CA ILE A 86 19.51 4.66 -1.00
C ILE A 86 19.09 5.94 -0.29
N VAL A 87 19.61 6.13 0.92
CA VAL A 87 19.30 7.32 1.71
C VAL A 87 20.07 8.51 1.14
N ILE A 88 19.34 9.53 0.71
CA ILE A 88 19.91 10.75 0.19
C ILE A 88 20.02 11.80 1.29
N GLU A 89 19.01 11.86 2.14
CA GLU A 89 18.95 12.87 3.18
C GLU A 89 18.09 12.38 4.33
N VAL A 90 18.52 12.71 5.55
CA VAL A 90 17.72 12.45 6.75
C VAL A 90 17.35 13.80 7.31
N LEU A 91 16.08 14.06 7.48
CA LEU A 91 15.62 15.36 7.94
C LEU A 91 15.53 15.40 9.46
N ASP A 92 16.04 16.49 10.04
CA ASP A 92 15.93 16.67 11.47
C ASP A 92 14.50 17.04 11.85
N SER A 93 13.81 17.75 10.96
CA SER A 93 12.42 18.12 11.17
C SER A 93 11.61 17.56 10.04
N ALA A 94 10.62 16.77 10.37
CA ALA A 94 9.79 16.13 9.36
C ALA A 94 8.98 17.16 8.59
N ILE A 95 8.75 16.86 7.31
CA ILE A 95 7.85 17.63 6.48
C ILE A 95 6.51 16.88 6.52
N THR A 96 5.40 17.60 6.45
CA THR A 96 4.10 16.94 6.36
C THR A 96 3.43 17.34 5.06
N ASP A 97 2.70 16.39 4.47
CA ASP A 97 1.95 16.65 3.25
C ASP A 97 0.55 17.08 3.64
N ASN A 98 0.32 18.39 3.66
CA ASN A 98 -0.97 18.93 4.03
C ASN A 98 -1.87 19.20 2.83
N GLU A 99 -1.42 18.84 1.64
CA GLU A 99 -2.21 19.07 0.43
C GLU A 99 -3.04 17.85 0.04
N ALA A 100 -2.79 16.72 0.66
CA ALA A 100 -3.62 15.54 0.41
C ALA A 100 -4.99 15.77 1.02
N PRO A 101 -6.04 15.12 0.50
CA PRO A 101 -7.38 15.26 1.08
C PRO A 101 -7.37 14.84 2.56
N ILE A 102 -8.14 15.52 3.37
CA ILE A 102 -8.19 15.24 4.79
C ILE A 102 -8.49 13.79 5.10
N ALA A 103 -9.33 13.14 4.28
CA ALA A 103 -9.68 11.75 4.51
C ALA A 103 -8.62 10.78 4.01
N SER A 104 -7.57 11.28 3.37
CA SER A 104 -6.51 10.44 2.83
C SER A 104 -5.58 9.96 3.94
N PRO A 105 -5.09 8.72 3.88
CA PRO A 105 -4.09 8.28 4.85
C PRO A 105 -2.76 9.01 4.72
N TYR A 106 -2.60 9.81 3.65
CA TYR A 106 -1.37 10.57 3.46
C TYR A 106 -1.46 11.99 4.02
N PHE A 107 -2.64 12.41 4.47
CA PHE A 107 -2.80 13.75 4.98
C PHE A 107 -1.93 13.90 6.23
N ALA A 108 -1.07 14.92 6.23
CA ALA A 108 -0.19 15.20 7.36
C ALA A 108 0.75 14.03 7.69
N GLU A 109 1.01 13.16 6.73
CA GLU A 109 1.97 12.08 6.93
C GLU A 109 3.34 12.68 7.21
N LYS A 110 4.03 12.11 8.20
CA LYS A 110 5.36 12.57 8.55
C LYS A 110 6.35 12.07 7.51
N LEU A 111 7.09 12.98 6.87
CA LEU A 111 8.07 12.65 5.84
C LEU A 111 9.42 13.14 6.34
N ASP A 112 10.28 12.24 6.73
CA ASP A 112 11.53 12.63 7.37
C ASP A 112 12.76 11.96 6.78
N ILE A 113 12.63 11.29 5.65
CA ILE A 113 13.77 10.73 4.97
C ILE A 113 13.57 10.87 3.46
N LYS A 114 14.65 11.16 2.75
CA LYS A 114 14.60 11.26 1.31
C LYS A 114 15.35 10.07 0.75
N LEU A 115 14.72 9.31 -0.09
CA LEU A 115 15.29 8.10 -0.66
C LEU A 115 15.44 8.22 -2.16
N GLY A 116 16.50 7.65 -2.70
CA GLY A 116 16.70 7.54 -4.12
C GLY A 116 16.39 6.14 -4.58
N LEU A 117 15.76 6.05 -5.73
CA LEU A 117 15.45 4.76 -6.33
C LEU A 117 15.53 4.84 -7.85
N ILE A 118 15.58 3.68 -8.47
CA ILE A 118 15.71 3.58 -9.91
C ILE A 118 14.36 3.25 -10.52
N GLY A 119 13.94 4.04 -11.50
CA GLY A 119 12.67 3.82 -12.16
C GLY A 119 12.78 2.82 -13.29
N ASP A 120 11.68 2.63 -13.99
CA ASP A 120 11.56 1.59 -15.00
C ASP A 120 12.54 1.76 -16.16
N ASN A 121 12.92 2.98 -16.49
CA ASN A 121 13.86 3.23 -17.57
C ASN A 121 15.25 3.51 -17.03
N GLU A 122 15.54 3.03 -15.83
CA GLU A 122 16.81 3.23 -15.17
C GLU A 122 17.08 4.68 -14.84
N ASP A 123 16.03 5.48 -14.77
CA ASP A 123 16.15 6.87 -14.31
C ASP A 123 16.22 6.90 -12.79
N PHE A 124 16.96 7.87 -12.29
CA PHE A 124 17.09 8.03 -10.84
C PHE A 124 16.05 9.02 -10.34
N PHE A 125 15.28 8.60 -9.35
CA PHE A 125 14.25 9.44 -8.74
C PHE A 125 14.47 9.55 -7.26
N THR A 126 14.03 10.67 -6.68
CA THR A 126 14.10 10.84 -5.23
C THR A 126 12.70 11.22 -4.72
N PHE A 127 12.35 10.67 -3.58
CA PHE A 127 11.07 10.97 -2.95
C PHE A 127 11.26 10.99 -1.44
N TYR A 128 10.34 11.66 -0.76
CA TYR A 128 10.33 11.70 0.70
C TYR A 128 9.45 10.60 1.24
N TYR A 129 9.84 10.04 2.37
CA TYR A 129 9.11 8.93 3.00
C TYR A 129 9.17 9.07 4.52
N ASP A 130 8.35 8.26 5.19
CA ASP A 130 8.38 8.10 6.64
C ASP A 130 9.41 7.03 6.96
N ARG A 131 10.51 7.40 7.59
CA ARG A 131 11.62 6.46 7.82
C ARG A 131 11.23 5.29 8.72
N ASN A 132 10.20 5.45 9.53
CA ASN A 132 9.79 4.37 10.41
C ASN A 132 9.25 3.17 9.66
N ARG A 133 8.98 3.32 8.38
CA ARG A 133 8.47 2.22 7.56
C ARG A 133 9.58 1.47 6.83
N PHE A 134 10.82 1.88 7.05
CA PHE A 134 11.96 1.29 6.34
C PHE A 134 12.94 0.66 7.31
N GLU A 135 13.75 -0.25 6.80
CA GLU A 135 14.80 -0.93 7.57
C GLU A 135 16.05 -1.03 6.72
N LEU A 136 17.19 -1.23 7.36
CA LEU A 136 18.42 -1.42 6.62
C LEU A 136 18.35 -2.72 5.85
N ARG A 137 18.80 -2.68 4.61
CA ARG A 137 18.87 -3.88 3.81
C ARG A 137 20.16 -4.59 4.10
N LYS A 138 20.07 -5.87 4.40
CA LYS A 138 21.25 -6.66 4.73
C LYS A 138 21.77 -7.45 3.55
#